data_788e417ab0ac88726a99d3301f12c157
#
_entry.id   788e417ab0ac88726a99d3301f12c157
#
_cell.length_a   1.000
_cell.length_b   1.000
_cell.length_c   1.000
_cell.angle_alpha   90.00
_cell.angle_beta   90.00
_cell.angle_gamma   90.00
#
_symmetry.space_group_name_H-M   'P 1'
#
loop_
_entity.id
_entity.type
_entity.pdbx_description
1 polymer ?
#
loop_
_entity_poly.entity_id
_entity_poly.type
_entity_poly.pdbx_seq_one_letter_code
_entity_poly.pdbx_strand_id
1 'polypeptide(L)'
;METATPVRAGVSLDALLAAKERRAARQADWLTHYQQPVISLTLVTPGEIKDSLRYRNTMGVALQMCDQMLWQHHWQVLDRQVLWLPTGPEAMWCVAHQAPEIKAHCAALEQTHPLGRLWDLDVICPKAGHVGRLSLGSHMRRCLICDEPAHACARSRRHPVEEVVARVEKMVDDWFARD
;
A
#
# COMPACT_ATOMS: atom_id res chain seq x y z
N MET A 1 -18.98 -19.10 27.69
CA MET A 1 -17.51 -19.08 27.41
C MET A 1 -17.26 -17.85 26.54
N GLU A 2 -16.90 -16.76 27.21
CA GLU A 2 -16.66 -15.48 26.56
C GLU A 2 -15.33 -15.57 25.81
N THR A 3 -15.39 -15.59 24.50
CA THR A 3 -14.18 -15.47 23.68
C THR A 3 -13.67 -14.05 23.80
N ALA A 4 -12.69 -13.84 24.66
CA ALA A 4 -12.00 -12.57 24.77
C ALA A 4 -11.45 -12.20 23.38
N THR A 5 -11.95 -11.10 22.82
CA THR A 5 -11.40 -10.49 21.62
C THR A 5 -9.93 -10.18 21.93
N PRO A 6 -8.95 -10.66 21.11
CA PRO A 6 -7.56 -10.36 21.41
C PRO A 6 -7.36 -8.86 21.41
N VAL A 7 -6.83 -8.36 22.52
CA VAL A 7 -6.41 -6.95 22.63
C VAL A 7 -5.39 -6.71 21.55
N ARG A 8 -5.72 -5.86 20.58
CA ARG A 8 -4.82 -5.50 19.48
C ARG A 8 -3.67 -4.68 20.08
N ALA A 9 -2.52 -5.31 20.20
CA ALA A 9 -1.31 -4.62 20.64
C ALA A 9 -0.83 -3.66 19.54
N GLY A 10 -0.46 -2.45 19.94
CA GLY A 10 0.22 -1.51 19.07
C GLY A 10 1.57 -2.07 18.61
N VAL A 11 2.00 -1.69 17.41
CA VAL A 11 3.26 -2.15 16.82
C VAL A 11 4.36 -1.16 17.17
N SER A 12 5.50 -1.65 17.68
CA SER A 12 6.66 -0.81 18.00
C SER A 12 7.35 -0.29 16.75
N LEU A 13 8.09 0.81 16.89
CA LEU A 13 8.91 1.35 15.81
C LEU A 13 9.95 0.34 15.32
N ASP A 14 10.61 -0.39 16.25
CA ASP A 14 11.60 -1.41 15.90
C ASP A 14 10.99 -2.53 15.06
N ALA A 15 9.78 -2.98 15.39
CA ALA A 15 9.05 -3.98 14.62
C ALA A 15 8.70 -3.47 13.21
N LEU A 16 8.31 -2.21 13.07
CA LEU A 16 8.03 -1.58 11.77
C LEU A 16 9.28 -1.46 10.91
N LEU A 17 10.40 -1.04 11.50
CA LEU A 17 11.69 -0.96 10.79
C LEU A 17 12.16 -2.34 10.33
N ALA A 18 12.07 -3.35 11.19
CA ALA A 18 12.43 -4.72 10.85
C ALA A 18 11.53 -5.29 9.72
N ALA A 19 10.22 -4.98 9.74
CA ALA A 19 9.30 -5.37 8.66
C ALA A 19 9.67 -4.70 7.33
N LYS A 20 10.03 -3.42 7.37
CA LYS A 20 10.49 -2.67 6.19
C LYS A 20 11.77 -3.26 5.60
N GLU A 21 12.73 -3.63 6.42
CA GLU A 21 13.98 -4.27 6.00
C GLU A 21 13.71 -5.64 5.35
N ARG A 22 12.87 -6.47 5.97
CA ARG A 22 12.50 -7.78 5.41
C ARG A 22 11.76 -7.62 4.08
N ARG A 23 10.89 -6.61 3.94
CA ARG A 23 10.21 -6.32 2.67
C ARG A 23 11.20 -5.91 1.60
N ALA A 24 12.15 -5.03 1.91
CA ALA A 24 13.20 -4.63 0.99
C ALA A 24 14.07 -5.82 0.54
N ALA A 25 14.37 -6.74 1.45
CA ALA A 25 15.12 -7.96 1.12
C ALA A 25 14.34 -8.86 0.15
N ARG A 26 13.04 -9.09 0.40
CA ARG A 26 12.19 -9.86 -0.53
C ARG A 26 12.09 -9.22 -1.91
N GLN A 27 11.96 -7.89 -1.96
CA GLN A 27 11.95 -7.15 -3.23
C GLN A 27 13.25 -7.36 -4.00
N ALA A 28 14.39 -7.24 -3.33
CA ALA A 28 15.71 -7.45 -3.93
C ALA A 28 15.89 -8.88 -4.44
N ASP A 29 15.44 -9.88 -3.68
CA ASP A 29 15.50 -11.29 -4.08
C ASP A 29 14.69 -11.54 -5.35
N TRP A 30 13.48 -11.00 -5.43
CA TRP A 30 12.62 -11.15 -6.61
C TRP A 30 13.20 -10.44 -7.84
N LEU A 31 13.71 -9.21 -7.66
CA LEU A 31 14.36 -8.46 -8.75
C LEU A 31 15.56 -9.21 -9.30
N THR A 32 16.37 -9.82 -8.45
CA THR A 32 17.53 -10.63 -8.84
C THR A 32 17.11 -11.91 -9.55
N HIS A 33 16.09 -12.60 -9.01
CA HIS A 33 15.66 -13.90 -9.54
C HIS A 33 14.94 -13.78 -10.88
N TYR A 34 13.96 -12.86 -10.96
CA TYR A 34 13.09 -12.75 -12.14
C TYR A 34 13.59 -11.76 -13.19
N GLN A 35 14.44 -10.81 -12.83
CA GLN A 35 14.91 -9.73 -13.72
C GLN A 35 13.76 -8.95 -14.37
N GLN A 36 12.65 -8.79 -13.67
CA GLN A 36 11.45 -8.10 -14.09
C GLN A 36 10.96 -7.15 -12.99
N PRO A 37 10.16 -6.13 -13.32
CA PRO A 37 9.60 -5.21 -12.34
C PRO A 37 8.75 -5.90 -11.27
N VAL A 38 8.82 -5.36 -10.06
CA VAL A 38 8.02 -5.79 -8.91
C VAL A 38 7.08 -4.67 -8.50
N ILE A 39 5.79 -5.00 -8.36
CA ILE A 39 4.81 -4.15 -7.66
C ILE A 39 4.83 -4.55 -6.20
N SER A 40 4.98 -3.60 -5.29
CA SER A 40 4.93 -3.80 -3.85
C SER A 40 3.78 -2.97 -3.27
N LEU A 41 2.82 -3.62 -2.65
CA LEU A 41 1.65 -3.00 -2.03
C LEU A 41 1.75 -3.04 -0.52
N THR A 42 1.58 -1.88 0.09
CA THR A 42 1.35 -1.71 1.52
C THR A 42 0.17 -0.77 1.73
N LEU A 43 -0.31 -0.65 2.98
CA LEU A 43 -1.38 0.28 3.33
C LEU A 43 -0.83 1.49 4.09
N VAL A 44 -1.49 2.62 3.92
CA VAL A 44 -1.32 3.79 4.77
C VAL A 44 -2.11 3.55 6.05
N THR A 45 -1.42 3.23 7.14
CA THR A 45 -2.00 2.87 8.44
C THR A 45 -1.46 3.79 9.53
N PRO A 46 -2.05 4.99 9.71
CA PRO A 46 -1.62 5.89 10.76
C PRO A 46 -1.86 5.31 12.15
N GLY A 47 -1.10 5.77 13.15
CA GLY A 47 -1.20 5.28 14.52
C GLY A 47 -0.48 3.95 14.76
N GLU A 48 -0.67 3.37 15.93
CA GLU A 48 0.05 2.17 16.37
C GLU A 48 -0.55 0.86 15.85
N ILE A 49 -1.83 0.86 15.51
CA ILE A 49 -2.53 -0.34 15.03
C ILE A 49 -2.30 -0.48 13.53
N LYS A 50 -1.65 -1.57 13.12
CA LYS A 50 -1.31 -1.86 11.73
C LYS A 50 -2.09 -3.04 11.15
N ASP A 51 -2.61 -3.90 12.00
CA ASP A 51 -3.44 -5.05 11.62
C ASP A 51 -4.81 -4.95 12.30
N SER A 52 -5.84 -4.84 11.49
CA SER A 52 -7.23 -4.78 11.94
C SER A 52 -8.14 -5.36 10.87
N LEU A 53 -9.38 -5.70 11.24
CA LEU A 53 -10.37 -6.15 10.26
C LEU A 53 -10.59 -5.10 9.16
N ARG A 54 -10.65 -3.81 9.51
CA ARG A 54 -10.73 -2.71 8.54
C ARG A 54 -9.57 -2.74 7.55
N TYR A 55 -8.34 -2.87 8.04
CA TYR A 55 -7.15 -2.89 7.18
C TYR A 55 -7.08 -4.17 6.34
N ARG A 56 -7.46 -5.32 6.89
CA ARG A 56 -7.54 -6.56 6.12
C ARG A 56 -8.59 -6.48 5.02
N ASN A 57 -9.75 -5.92 5.29
CA ASN A 57 -10.80 -5.70 4.29
C ASN A 57 -10.33 -4.69 3.22
N THR A 58 -9.69 -3.62 3.63
CA THR A 58 -9.09 -2.62 2.70
C THR A 58 -8.04 -3.27 1.80
N MET A 59 -7.17 -4.11 2.37
CA MET A 59 -6.18 -4.87 1.60
C MET A 59 -6.85 -5.82 0.60
N GLY A 60 -7.93 -6.49 1.00
CA GLY A 60 -8.70 -7.37 0.11
C GLY A 60 -9.20 -6.66 -1.14
N VAL A 61 -9.73 -5.43 -0.98
CA VAL A 61 -10.15 -4.60 -2.12
C VAL A 61 -8.97 -4.22 -3.00
N ALA A 62 -7.84 -3.82 -2.39
CA ALA A 62 -6.63 -3.46 -3.14
C ALA A 62 -6.08 -4.65 -3.95
N LEU A 63 -6.04 -5.84 -3.35
CA LEU A 63 -5.62 -7.07 -4.04
C LEU A 63 -6.50 -7.37 -5.25
N GLN A 64 -7.82 -7.29 -5.08
CA GLN A 64 -8.78 -7.51 -6.16
C GLN A 64 -8.57 -6.51 -7.29
N MET A 65 -8.41 -5.23 -6.98
CA MET A 65 -8.21 -4.19 -7.99
C MET A 65 -6.88 -4.33 -8.73
N CYS A 66 -5.81 -4.68 -8.02
CA CYS A 66 -4.51 -4.93 -8.66
C CYS A 66 -4.54 -6.17 -9.55
N ASP A 67 -5.08 -7.29 -9.07
CA ASP A 67 -5.19 -8.51 -9.87
C ASP A 67 -6.06 -8.27 -11.12
N GLN A 68 -7.17 -7.54 -10.97
CA GLN A 68 -8.05 -7.19 -12.10
C GLN A 68 -7.32 -6.30 -13.12
N MET A 69 -6.58 -5.31 -12.68
CA MET A 69 -5.77 -4.44 -13.56
C MET A 69 -4.77 -5.27 -14.37
N LEU A 70 -4.02 -6.13 -13.72
CA LEU A 70 -3.02 -6.97 -14.37
C LEU A 70 -3.66 -7.91 -15.42
N TRP A 71 -4.79 -8.50 -15.06
CA TRP A 71 -5.54 -9.38 -15.95
C TRP A 71 -6.13 -8.64 -17.16
N GLN A 72 -6.71 -7.47 -16.95
CA GLN A 72 -7.30 -6.66 -18.02
C GLN A 72 -6.27 -6.18 -19.05
N HIS A 73 -5.04 -5.91 -18.61
CA HIS A 73 -3.96 -5.52 -19.50
C HIS A 73 -3.22 -6.70 -20.13
N HIS A 74 -3.59 -7.92 -19.78
CA HIS A 74 -2.91 -9.15 -20.22
C HIS A 74 -1.40 -9.17 -19.92
N TRP A 75 -0.98 -8.51 -18.84
CA TRP A 75 0.39 -8.54 -18.41
C TRP A 75 0.68 -9.84 -17.67
N GLN A 76 1.80 -10.48 -18.04
CA GLN A 76 2.18 -11.73 -17.42
C GLN A 76 2.68 -11.52 -15.99
N VAL A 77 2.03 -12.18 -15.04
CA VAL A 77 2.46 -12.24 -13.65
C VAL A 77 3.30 -13.49 -13.44
N LEU A 78 4.58 -13.28 -13.11
CA LEU A 78 5.55 -14.38 -12.91
C LEU A 78 5.45 -14.95 -11.50
N ASP A 79 5.15 -14.11 -10.51
CA ASP A 79 4.97 -14.52 -9.12
C ASP A 79 4.07 -13.53 -8.38
N ARG A 80 3.41 -14.00 -7.32
CA ARG A 80 2.49 -13.23 -6.48
C ARG A 80 2.58 -13.72 -5.04
N GLN A 81 2.73 -12.81 -4.10
CA GLN A 81 2.78 -13.14 -2.67
C GLN A 81 1.93 -12.16 -1.87
N VAL A 82 1.17 -12.68 -0.92
CA VAL A 82 0.43 -11.88 0.08
C VAL A 82 0.82 -12.35 1.47
N LEU A 83 1.17 -11.40 2.33
CA LEU A 83 1.56 -11.64 3.72
C LEU A 83 0.65 -10.84 4.65
N TRP A 84 0.01 -11.52 5.60
CA TRP A 84 -0.85 -10.93 6.62
C TRP A 84 -0.07 -10.78 7.92
N LEU A 85 0.71 -9.70 8.02
CA LEU A 85 1.65 -9.46 9.12
C LEU A 85 1.04 -8.57 10.21
N PRO A 86 1.45 -8.72 11.48
CA PRO A 86 1.04 -7.81 12.56
C PRO A 86 1.47 -6.36 12.31
N THR A 87 2.53 -6.16 11.52
CA THR A 87 3.04 -4.86 11.09
C THR A 87 2.27 -4.24 9.92
N GLY A 88 1.23 -4.88 9.46
CA GLY A 88 0.40 -4.55 8.33
C GLY A 88 0.50 -5.55 7.19
N PRO A 89 -0.57 -5.71 6.40
CA PRO A 89 -0.55 -6.61 5.25
C PRO A 89 0.38 -6.09 4.16
N GLU A 90 1.01 -7.01 3.45
CA GLU A 90 1.92 -6.70 2.33
C GLU A 90 1.61 -7.63 1.17
N ALA A 91 1.75 -7.12 -0.06
CA ALA A 91 1.66 -7.94 -1.26
C ALA A 91 2.71 -7.55 -2.28
N MET A 92 3.11 -8.52 -3.10
CA MET A 92 4.02 -8.29 -4.21
C MET A 92 3.56 -9.08 -5.44
N TRP A 93 3.78 -8.48 -6.60
CA TRP A 93 3.64 -9.11 -7.92
C TRP A 93 4.91 -8.88 -8.72
N CYS A 94 5.41 -9.92 -9.35
CA CYS A 94 6.45 -9.78 -10.37
C CYS A 94 5.78 -9.79 -11.73
N VAL A 95 5.98 -8.74 -12.52
CA VAL A 95 5.23 -8.50 -13.76
C VAL A 95 6.19 -8.31 -14.93
N ALA A 96 6.03 -9.15 -15.96
CA ALA A 96 6.85 -9.07 -17.19
C ALA A 96 6.29 -7.98 -18.13
N HIS A 97 6.51 -6.72 -17.77
CA HIS A 97 6.11 -5.56 -18.55
C HIS A 97 6.98 -4.34 -18.23
N GLN A 98 6.81 -3.26 -18.97
CA GLN A 98 7.58 -2.02 -18.79
C GLN A 98 7.20 -1.33 -17.46
N ALA A 99 8.19 -1.09 -16.61
CA ALA A 99 7.99 -0.50 -15.29
C ALA A 99 7.26 0.86 -15.30
N PRO A 100 7.56 1.80 -16.21
CA PRO A 100 6.83 3.08 -16.27
C PRO A 100 5.33 2.93 -16.55
N GLU A 101 4.94 2.01 -17.42
CA GLU A 101 3.52 1.74 -17.69
C GLU A 101 2.84 1.10 -16.49
N ILE A 102 3.49 0.14 -15.84
CA ILE A 102 2.98 -0.47 -14.61
C ILE A 102 2.75 0.62 -13.56
N LYS A 103 3.72 1.51 -13.36
CA LYS A 103 3.59 2.61 -12.38
C LYS A 103 2.46 3.56 -12.72
N ALA A 104 2.27 3.90 -13.98
CA ALA A 104 1.19 4.77 -14.41
C ALA A 104 -0.18 4.18 -14.04
N HIS A 105 -0.40 2.89 -14.27
CA HIS A 105 -1.64 2.20 -13.91
C HIS A 105 -1.81 2.04 -12.39
N CYS A 106 -0.75 1.75 -11.65
CA CYS A 106 -0.78 1.73 -10.18
C CYS A 106 -1.15 3.11 -9.62
N ALA A 107 -0.54 4.17 -10.12
CA ALA A 107 -0.86 5.54 -9.71
C ALA A 107 -2.31 5.92 -10.04
N ALA A 108 -2.83 5.47 -11.19
CA ALA A 108 -4.23 5.68 -11.56
C ALA A 108 -5.18 5.01 -10.57
N LEU A 109 -4.91 3.77 -10.14
CA LEU A 109 -5.69 3.10 -9.09
C LEU A 109 -5.70 3.89 -7.77
N GLU A 110 -4.53 4.35 -7.34
CA GLU A 110 -4.41 5.15 -6.11
C GLU A 110 -5.18 6.48 -6.19
N GLN A 111 -5.29 7.07 -7.38
CA GLN A 111 -5.96 8.36 -7.60
C GLN A 111 -7.45 8.24 -7.84
N THR A 112 -7.92 7.17 -8.47
CA THR A 112 -9.31 7.06 -8.93
C THR A 112 -10.18 6.20 -8.04
N HIS A 113 -9.63 5.20 -7.36
CA HIS A 113 -10.42 4.36 -6.47
C HIS A 113 -10.72 5.11 -5.16
N PRO A 114 -11.95 5.03 -4.61
CA PRO A 114 -12.30 5.69 -3.35
C PRO A 114 -11.41 5.33 -2.15
N LEU A 115 -10.87 4.09 -2.10
CA LEU A 115 -9.89 3.67 -1.09
C LEU A 115 -8.43 3.84 -1.55
N GLY A 116 -8.20 4.27 -2.77
CA GLY A 116 -6.86 4.31 -3.37
C GLY A 116 -5.86 5.19 -2.62
N ARG A 117 -6.35 6.21 -1.92
CA ARG A 117 -5.50 7.07 -1.07
C ARG A 117 -4.85 6.30 0.08
N LEU A 118 -5.44 5.18 0.50
CA LEU A 118 -4.93 4.31 1.55
C LEU A 118 -3.95 3.25 1.03
N TRP A 119 -3.79 3.11 -0.27
CA TRP A 119 -2.90 2.14 -0.91
C TRP A 119 -1.58 2.80 -1.26
N ASP A 120 -0.50 2.10 -1.00
CA ASP A 120 0.83 2.49 -1.37
C ASP A 120 1.41 1.45 -2.33
N LEU A 121 1.37 1.78 -3.63
CA LEU A 121 1.79 0.92 -4.72
C LEU A 121 3.14 1.39 -5.26
N ASP A 122 4.20 0.76 -4.80
CA ASP A 122 5.54 0.99 -5.32
C ASP A 122 5.81 0.07 -6.51
N VAL A 123 6.50 0.59 -7.51
CA VAL A 123 7.00 -0.19 -8.64
C VAL A 123 8.52 -0.08 -8.67
N ILE A 124 9.19 -1.22 -8.68
CA ILE A 124 10.65 -1.31 -8.60
C ILE A 124 11.15 -2.00 -9.85
N CYS A 125 12.03 -1.31 -10.59
CA CYS A 125 12.68 -1.85 -11.78
C CYS A 125 14.03 -2.48 -11.43
N PRO A 126 14.42 -3.63 -12.01
CA PRO A 126 15.69 -4.28 -11.71
C PRO A 126 16.92 -3.39 -11.95
N LYS A 127 16.87 -2.53 -12.96
CA LYS A 127 18.01 -1.67 -13.33
C LYS A 127 17.92 -0.26 -12.77
N ALA A 128 16.73 0.33 -12.75
CA ALA A 128 16.52 1.73 -12.39
C ALA A 128 16.03 1.94 -10.95
N GLY A 129 15.69 0.88 -10.21
CA GLY A 129 15.13 0.98 -8.87
C GLY A 129 13.68 1.50 -8.86
N HIS A 130 13.31 2.25 -7.84
CA HIS A 130 11.95 2.77 -7.67
C HIS A 130 11.55 3.73 -8.80
N VAL A 131 10.36 3.52 -9.37
CA VAL A 131 9.75 4.41 -10.36
C VAL A 131 8.84 5.40 -9.63
N GLY A 132 9.24 6.67 -9.62
CA GLY A 132 8.48 7.73 -8.95
C GLY A 132 7.36 8.32 -9.80
N ARG A 133 6.35 8.90 -9.14
CA ARG A 133 5.21 9.58 -9.80
C ARG A 133 5.66 10.80 -10.62
N LEU A 134 6.62 11.56 -10.11
CA LEU A 134 7.10 12.78 -10.76
C LEU A 134 7.76 12.51 -12.10
N SER A 135 8.44 11.38 -12.25
CA SER A 135 9.06 10.97 -13.52
C SER A 135 8.02 10.65 -14.61
N LEU A 136 6.74 10.45 -14.22
CA LEU A 136 5.63 10.19 -15.12
C LEU A 136 4.71 11.40 -15.32
N GLY A 137 5.06 12.56 -14.74
CA GLY A 137 4.21 13.75 -14.77
C GLY A 137 2.97 13.67 -13.88
N SER A 138 2.91 12.69 -12.98
CA SER A 138 1.80 12.53 -12.05
C SER A 138 1.94 13.46 -10.83
N HIS A 139 0.79 13.88 -10.28
CA HIS A 139 0.76 14.75 -9.11
C HIS A 139 1.20 14.02 -7.84
N MET A 140 1.80 14.77 -6.91
CA MET A 140 2.12 14.29 -5.58
C MET A 140 0.85 13.99 -4.78
N ARG A 141 0.95 13.04 -3.84
CA ARG A 141 -0.17 12.69 -2.95
C ARG A 141 -0.51 13.85 -2.03
N ARG A 142 -1.80 14.09 -1.84
CA ARG A 142 -2.30 15.10 -0.91
C ARG A 142 -2.52 14.52 0.47
N CYS A 143 -2.49 15.39 1.49
CA CYS A 143 -2.82 15.04 2.85
C CYS A 143 -4.25 14.48 2.94
N LEU A 144 -4.46 13.54 3.90
CA LEU A 144 -5.78 12.97 4.16
C LEU A 144 -6.76 13.96 4.79
N ILE A 145 -6.25 15.00 5.46
CA ILE A 145 -7.04 15.97 6.22
C ILE A 145 -7.21 17.29 5.47
N CYS A 146 -6.15 17.77 4.84
CA CYS A 146 -6.13 19.07 4.14
C CYS A 146 -5.60 18.95 2.71
N ASP A 147 -5.54 20.07 1.97
CA ASP A 147 -5.13 20.08 0.56
C ASP A 147 -3.61 20.20 0.35
N GLU A 148 -2.85 20.27 1.43
CA GLU A 148 -1.39 20.34 1.35
C GLU A 148 -0.77 19.00 0.91
N PRO A 149 0.46 19.00 0.40
CA PRO A 149 1.17 17.75 0.10
C PRO A 149 1.28 16.86 1.34
N ALA A 150 1.03 15.56 1.18
CA ALA A 150 0.99 14.60 2.28
C ALA A 150 2.32 14.58 3.08
N HIS A 151 3.47 14.65 2.41
CA HIS A 151 4.77 14.65 3.06
C HIS A 151 5.02 15.89 3.93
N ALA A 152 4.47 17.06 3.55
CA ALA A 152 4.61 18.29 4.34
C ALA A 152 3.86 18.17 5.68
N CYS A 153 2.62 17.69 5.65
CA CYS A 153 1.84 17.47 6.86
C CYS A 153 2.42 16.36 7.75
N ALA A 154 2.93 15.27 7.16
CA ALA A 154 3.57 14.19 7.89
C ALA A 154 4.85 14.66 8.58
N ARG A 155 5.70 15.42 7.89
CA ARG A 155 6.96 15.95 8.43
C ARG A 155 6.73 16.97 9.54
N SER A 156 5.78 17.86 9.36
CA SER A 156 5.46 18.92 10.35
C SER A 156 4.55 18.44 11.48
N ARG A 157 4.00 17.21 11.39
CA ARG A 157 2.97 16.69 12.30
C ARG A 157 1.81 17.66 12.49
N ARG A 158 1.36 18.27 11.39
CA ARG A 158 0.34 19.33 11.38
C ARG A 158 -0.98 18.89 11.97
N HIS A 159 -1.35 17.62 11.78
CA HIS A 159 -2.61 17.05 12.29
C HIS A 159 -2.33 16.04 13.41
N PRO A 160 -3.15 16.02 14.48
CA PRO A 160 -3.07 14.97 15.49
C PRO A 160 -3.26 13.58 14.85
N VAL A 161 -2.52 12.57 15.35
CA VAL A 161 -2.60 11.21 14.81
C VAL A 161 -4.01 10.63 14.92
N GLU A 162 -4.73 10.96 16.00
CA GLU A 162 -6.10 10.50 16.25
C GLU A 162 -7.06 11.02 15.17
N GLU A 163 -6.87 12.23 14.70
CA GLU A 163 -7.67 12.82 13.62
C GLU A 163 -7.40 12.10 12.28
N VAL A 164 -6.15 11.80 11.99
CA VAL A 164 -5.76 11.06 10.77
C VAL A 164 -6.32 9.63 10.82
N VAL A 165 -6.22 8.95 11.95
CA VAL A 165 -6.81 7.61 12.16
C VAL A 165 -8.32 7.64 11.96
N ALA A 166 -9.02 8.59 12.57
CA ALA A 166 -10.47 8.73 12.43
C ALA A 166 -10.89 8.96 10.97
N ARG A 167 -10.11 9.74 10.23
CA ARG A 167 -10.36 9.99 8.80
C ARG A 167 -10.21 8.71 7.97
N VAL A 168 -9.17 7.92 8.22
CA VAL A 168 -8.95 6.62 7.55
C VAL A 168 -10.08 5.65 7.86
N GLU A 169 -10.45 5.50 9.13
CA GLU A 169 -11.55 4.63 9.54
C GLU A 169 -12.88 5.02 8.89
N LYS A 170 -13.16 6.33 8.82
CA LYS A 170 -14.36 6.83 8.15
C LYS A 170 -14.36 6.49 6.65
N MET A 171 -13.24 6.65 5.97
CA MET A 171 -13.13 6.30 4.54
C MET A 171 -13.42 4.82 4.30
N VAL A 172 -12.89 3.95 5.16
CA VAL A 172 -13.10 2.50 5.05
C VAL A 172 -14.55 2.14 5.36
N ASP A 173 -15.10 2.66 6.45
CA ASP A 173 -16.48 2.38 6.86
C ASP A 173 -17.49 2.89 5.83
N ASP A 174 -17.28 4.07 5.25
CA ASP A 174 -18.13 4.63 4.19
C ASP A 174 -18.10 3.74 2.92
N TRP A 175 -16.95 3.20 2.58
CA TRP A 175 -16.83 2.28 1.44
C TRP A 175 -17.62 0.99 1.66
N PHE A 176 -17.49 0.36 2.82
CA PHE A 176 -18.16 -0.92 3.11
C PHE A 176 -19.63 -0.76 3.51
N ALA A 177 -20.11 0.45 3.78
CA ALA A 177 -21.52 0.76 3.98
C ALA A 177 -22.31 0.99 2.67
N ARG A 178 -21.65 0.96 1.53
CA ARG A 178 -22.33 1.06 0.22
C ARG A 178 -23.09 -0.23 -0.07
N ASP A 179 -24.37 -0.11 -0.43
CA ASP A 179 -25.20 -1.19 -0.93
C ASP A 179 -24.98 -1.40 -2.46
#